data_2b0bc9972d83845e2571a11c1ab07130
#
_entry.id   2b0bc9972d83845e2571a11c1ab07130
#
_cell.length_a   1.000
_cell.length_b   1.000
_cell.length_c   1.000
_cell.angle_alpha   90.00
_cell.angle_beta   90.00
_cell.angle_gamma   90.00
#
_symmetry.space_group_name_H-M   'P 1'
#
loop_
_entity.id
_entity.type
_entity.pdbx_description
1 polymer ?
#
loop_
_entity_poly.entity_id
_entity_poly.type
_entity_poly.pdbx_seq_one_letter_code
_entity_poly.pdbx_strand_id
1 'polypeptide(L)'
;SRSSATAISFINGSQLFNSVTNSTSVELNSRFGNKFSNNLVVAYTNVADDRDPSGDPFPSVQIFDGANQSIYFGAEAFSTANLLDQNVLTITDNFTINSGINKITIGTHNEFSQSKNVFFGNNFGGYRYSSLDDFLLNRKPNRYLLNYSLIGGSGDDSQGAAEFGTK
;
A
#
# COMPACT_ATOMS: atom_id res chain seq x y z
N SER A 1 7.05 -4.53 23.00
CA SER A 1 5.63 -4.42 23.33
C SER A 1 5.24 -2.96 23.47
N ARG A 2 4.19 -2.53 22.80
CA ARG A 2 3.56 -1.24 23.05
C ARG A 2 2.43 -1.47 24.05
N SER A 3 2.56 -0.91 25.24
CA SER A 3 1.43 -0.81 26.17
C SER A 3 0.83 0.59 26.04
N SER A 4 -0.43 0.67 25.70
CA SER A 4 -1.25 1.84 25.96
C SER A 4 -2.01 1.60 27.27
N ALA A 5 -2.60 2.62 27.86
CA ALA A 5 -3.44 2.46 29.07
C ALA A 5 -4.62 1.48 28.86
N THR A 6 -4.86 1.04 27.63
CA THR A 6 -6.02 0.25 27.21
C THR A 6 -5.68 -1.05 26.48
N ALA A 7 -4.40 -1.29 26.11
CA ALA A 7 -4.05 -2.49 25.37
C ALA A 7 -2.61 -2.96 25.62
N ILE A 8 -2.43 -4.28 25.68
CA ILE A 8 -1.13 -4.97 25.63
C ILE A 8 -1.04 -5.60 24.26
N SER A 9 0.01 -5.28 23.50
CA SER A 9 0.27 -5.86 22.19
C SER A 9 1.63 -6.55 22.15
N PHE A 10 1.67 -7.74 21.60
CA PHE A 10 2.90 -8.49 21.40
C PHE A 10 3.53 -8.11 20.06
N ILE A 11 4.83 -8.38 19.91
CA ILE A 11 5.61 -7.98 18.73
C ILE A 11 5.12 -8.64 17.44
N ASN A 12 4.58 -9.85 17.53
CA ASN A 12 4.02 -10.57 16.40
C ASN A 12 2.72 -9.93 15.85
N GLY A 13 2.10 -9.03 16.58
CA GLY A 13 1.05 -8.14 16.09
C GLY A 13 1.57 -6.88 15.38
N SER A 14 2.88 -6.77 15.20
CA SER A 14 3.50 -5.70 14.40
C SER A 14 3.69 -6.17 12.95
N GLN A 15 3.95 -5.21 12.09
CA GLN A 15 4.23 -5.45 10.68
C GLN A 15 5.55 -4.79 10.29
N LEU A 16 6.22 -5.40 9.32
CA LEU A 16 7.33 -4.79 8.61
C LEU A 16 6.75 -4.06 7.40
N PHE A 17 7.13 -2.82 7.23
CA PHE A 17 6.75 -2.03 6.07
C PHE A 17 7.99 -1.79 5.22
N ASN A 18 8.03 -2.48 4.07
CA ASN A 18 9.06 -2.30 3.07
C ASN A 18 8.51 -1.36 2.00
N SER A 19 9.18 -0.24 1.78
CA SER A 19 8.81 0.72 0.73
C SER A 19 10.05 1.04 -0.10
N VAL A 20 9.96 0.76 -1.39
CA VAL A 20 11.03 1.04 -2.34
C VAL A 20 10.47 1.91 -3.45
N THR A 21 11.06 3.10 -3.61
CA THR A 21 10.71 4.00 -4.71
C THR A 21 11.94 4.23 -5.58
N ASN A 22 11.81 3.92 -6.87
CA ASN A 22 12.80 4.23 -7.89
C ASN A 22 12.22 5.27 -8.84
N SER A 23 12.92 6.40 -9.00
CA SER A 23 12.52 7.44 -9.93
C SER A 23 13.69 7.84 -10.81
N THR A 24 13.44 7.91 -12.11
CA THR A 24 14.41 8.31 -13.10
C THR A 24 13.77 9.33 -14.03
N SER A 25 14.48 10.41 -14.34
CA SER A 25 14.03 11.40 -15.30
C SER A 25 15.15 11.78 -16.27
N VAL A 26 14.74 12.10 -17.49
CA VAL A 26 15.60 12.63 -18.54
C VAL A 26 14.98 13.92 -19.04
N GLU A 27 15.79 14.96 -19.11
CA GLU A 27 15.39 16.26 -19.63
C GLU A 27 16.22 16.61 -20.86
N LEU A 28 15.52 17.01 -21.93
CA LEU A 28 16.15 17.48 -23.16
C LEU A 28 15.74 18.93 -23.41
N ASN A 29 16.71 19.82 -23.32
CA ASN A 29 16.56 21.24 -23.66
C ASN A 29 17.14 21.50 -25.05
N SER A 30 16.29 21.90 -25.99
CA SER A 30 16.66 22.19 -27.36
C SER A 30 16.44 23.65 -27.67
N ARG A 31 17.39 24.27 -28.43
CA ARG A 31 17.26 25.65 -28.88
C ARG A 31 17.53 25.71 -30.39
N PHE A 32 16.60 26.33 -31.10
CA PHE A 32 16.67 26.50 -32.55
C PHE A 32 16.78 28.00 -32.89
N GLY A 33 18.02 28.47 -32.96
CA GLY A 33 18.31 29.89 -33.08
C GLY A 33 17.82 30.70 -31.87
N ASN A 34 17.39 31.94 -32.12
CA ASN A 34 16.89 32.82 -31.05
C ASN A 34 15.36 32.80 -30.92
N LYS A 35 14.67 32.11 -31.83
CA LYS A 35 13.22 32.15 -31.94
C LYS A 35 12.51 31.02 -31.28
N PHE A 36 13.09 29.83 -31.25
CA PHE A 36 12.41 28.62 -30.79
C PHE A 36 13.24 27.89 -29.73
N SER A 37 12.57 27.36 -28.75
CA SER A 37 13.13 26.42 -27.80
C SER A 37 12.12 25.35 -27.43
N ASN A 38 12.64 24.18 -27.07
CA ASN A 38 11.83 23.06 -26.59
C ASN A 38 12.43 22.53 -25.32
N ASN A 39 11.57 22.15 -24.37
CA ASN A 39 11.92 21.44 -23.16
C ASN A 39 11.06 20.19 -23.09
N LEU A 40 11.69 19.03 -23.25
CA LEU A 40 11.08 17.71 -23.13
C LEU A 40 11.59 17.05 -21.85
N VAL A 41 10.67 16.64 -20.99
CA VAL A 41 10.96 15.85 -19.77
C VAL A 41 10.23 14.53 -19.87
N VAL A 42 10.96 13.44 -19.71
CA VAL A 42 10.41 12.08 -19.57
C VAL A 42 10.83 11.55 -18.22
N ALA A 43 9.88 11.17 -17.38
CA ALA A 43 10.14 10.60 -16.08
C ALA A 43 9.41 9.27 -15.91
N TYR A 44 10.06 8.34 -15.23
CA TYR A 44 9.49 7.06 -14.84
C TYR A 44 9.71 6.84 -13.36
N THR A 45 8.63 6.50 -12.66
CA THR A 45 8.64 6.20 -11.23
C THR A 45 7.99 4.84 -11.00
N ASN A 46 8.69 3.99 -10.25
CA ASN A 46 8.16 2.74 -9.71
C ASN A 46 8.12 2.83 -8.19
N VAL A 47 7.00 2.48 -7.61
CA VAL A 47 6.78 2.37 -6.16
C VAL A 47 6.40 0.94 -5.85
N ALA A 48 7.10 0.30 -4.94
CA ALA A 48 6.81 -1.03 -4.43
C ALA A 48 6.73 -0.98 -2.90
N ASP A 49 5.52 -1.02 -2.39
CA ASP A 49 5.22 -1.05 -0.97
C ASP A 49 4.69 -2.43 -0.60
N ASP A 50 5.27 -3.03 0.42
CA ASP A 50 4.88 -4.35 0.92
C ASP A 50 4.83 -4.35 2.45
N ARG A 51 3.92 -5.14 3.00
CA ARG A 51 3.71 -5.25 4.44
C ARG A 51 3.65 -6.69 4.85
N ASP A 52 4.72 -7.12 5.53
CA ASP A 52 4.87 -8.46 6.07
C ASP A 52 4.59 -8.50 7.57
N PRO A 53 4.07 -9.60 8.10
CA PRO A 53 4.01 -9.81 9.55
C PRO A 53 5.43 -9.86 10.15
N SER A 54 5.58 -9.38 11.39
CA SER A 54 6.89 -9.35 12.08
C SER A 54 7.37 -10.72 12.57
N GLY A 55 6.68 -11.79 12.25
CA GLY A 55 7.03 -13.17 12.60
C GLY A 55 6.18 -14.14 11.82
N ASP A 56 6.25 -15.43 12.16
CA ASP A 56 5.40 -16.42 11.52
C ASP A 56 3.93 -16.05 11.68
N PRO A 57 3.17 -15.94 10.57
CA PRO A 57 1.78 -15.50 10.62
C PRO A 57 0.89 -16.59 11.23
N PHE A 58 0.06 -16.18 12.16
CA PHE A 58 -1.04 -16.99 12.69
C PHE A 58 -2.24 -16.07 12.96
N PRO A 59 -3.46 -16.60 13.16
CA PRO A 59 -4.64 -15.79 13.36
C PRO A 59 -4.48 -14.75 14.47
N SER A 60 -4.98 -13.54 14.24
CA SER A 60 -5.02 -12.51 15.26
C SER A 60 -5.93 -12.93 16.42
N VAL A 61 -5.52 -12.65 17.64
CA VAL A 61 -6.33 -12.91 18.84
C VAL A 61 -6.48 -11.63 19.63
N GLN A 62 -7.73 -11.25 19.88
CA GLN A 62 -8.11 -10.17 20.79
C GLN A 62 -8.83 -10.74 21.98
N ILE A 63 -8.33 -10.47 23.17
CA ILE A 63 -8.96 -10.86 24.44
C ILE A 63 -9.33 -9.60 25.20
N PHE A 64 -10.58 -9.44 25.57
CA PHE A 64 -11.01 -8.37 26.46
C PHE A 64 -10.68 -8.75 27.90
N ASP A 65 -10.14 -7.81 28.67
CA ASP A 65 -9.80 -8.01 30.07
C ASP A 65 -10.33 -6.79 30.89
N GLY A 66 -11.60 -6.90 31.26
CA GLY A 66 -12.29 -5.84 31.96
C GLY A 66 -12.76 -4.67 31.09
N ALA A 67 -13.08 -3.56 31.73
CA ALA A 67 -13.58 -2.37 31.04
C ALA A 67 -12.46 -1.67 30.25
N ASN A 68 -12.56 -1.70 28.94
CA ASN A 68 -11.65 -1.02 28.02
C ASN A 68 -10.20 -1.52 27.99
N GLN A 69 -9.91 -2.72 28.46
CA GLN A 69 -8.60 -3.35 28.35
C GLN A 69 -8.64 -4.49 27.35
N SER A 70 -7.57 -4.65 26.58
CA SER A 70 -7.45 -5.73 25.60
C SER A 70 -6.02 -6.23 25.49
N ILE A 71 -5.89 -7.54 25.26
CA ILE A 71 -4.64 -8.21 24.94
C ILE A 71 -4.72 -8.60 23.48
N TYR A 72 -3.66 -8.24 22.69
CA TYR A 72 -3.57 -8.56 21.28
C TYR A 72 -2.30 -9.34 20.96
N PHE A 73 -2.43 -10.41 20.20
CA PHE A 73 -1.32 -11.17 19.63
C PHE A 73 -1.76 -11.84 18.31
N GLY A 74 -0.79 -12.38 17.56
CA GLY A 74 -1.04 -12.90 16.22
C GLY A 74 -0.85 -11.82 15.13
N ALA A 75 -1.03 -12.20 13.87
CA ALA A 75 -0.85 -11.30 12.74
C ALA A 75 -1.81 -10.11 12.82
N GLU A 76 -1.32 -8.92 12.51
CA GLU A 76 -2.17 -7.73 12.48
C GLU A 76 -3.29 -7.91 11.43
N ALA A 77 -4.52 -7.59 11.82
CA ALA A 77 -5.70 -8.03 11.09
C ALA A 77 -5.93 -7.29 9.75
N PHE A 78 -5.34 -6.10 9.56
CA PHE A 78 -5.72 -5.23 8.44
C PHE A 78 -4.60 -4.97 7.44
N SER A 79 -3.36 -5.07 7.86
CA SER A 79 -2.23 -4.57 7.08
C SER A 79 -1.28 -5.64 6.57
N THR A 80 -1.31 -6.85 7.12
CA THR A 80 -0.34 -7.92 6.85
C THR A 80 -0.44 -8.57 5.47
N ALA A 81 -1.41 -8.18 4.66
CA ALA A 81 -1.54 -8.62 3.27
C ALA A 81 -1.77 -7.42 2.34
N ASN A 82 -1.23 -6.26 2.68
CA ASN A 82 -1.33 -5.08 1.85
C ASN A 82 -0.08 -4.92 1.00
N LEU A 83 -0.30 -4.67 -0.29
CA LEU A 83 0.75 -4.42 -1.27
C LEU A 83 0.31 -3.30 -2.19
N LEU A 84 1.21 -2.38 -2.50
CA LEU A 84 1.05 -1.41 -3.57
C LEU A 84 2.23 -1.51 -4.52
N ASP A 85 1.96 -1.88 -5.76
CA ASP A 85 2.91 -1.79 -6.87
C ASP A 85 2.38 -0.78 -7.88
N GLN A 86 3.10 0.31 -8.07
CA GLN A 86 2.69 1.40 -8.93
C GLN A 86 3.80 1.80 -9.89
N ASN A 87 3.44 1.92 -11.15
CA ASN A 87 4.31 2.39 -12.21
C ASN A 87 3.71 3.64 -12.83
N VAL A 88 4.50 4.70 -12.95
CA VAL A 88 4.08 5.98 -13.52
C VAL A 88 5.09 6.43 -14.55
N LEU A 89 4.64 6.58 -15.81
CA LEU A 89 5.40 7.23 -16.88
C LEU A 89 4.81 8.60 -17.13
N THR A 90 5.64 9.64 -17.00
CA THR A 90 5.23 11.03 -17.24
C THR A 90 6.01 11.59 -18.43
N ILE A 91 5.32 12.21 -19.36
CA ILE A 91 5.92 12.90 -20.53
C ILE A 91 5.40 14.32 -20.55
N THR A 92 6.29 15.28 -20.41
CA THR A 92 5.99 16.71 -20.47
C THR A 92 6.81 17.33 -21.60
N ASP A 93 6.15 18.04 -22.50
CA ASP A 93 6.81 18.75 -23.60
C ASP A 93 6.32 20.20 -23.67
N ASN A 94 7.24 21.15 -23.71
CA ASN A 94 6.97 22.57 -23.75
C ASN A 94 7.74 23.21 -24.92
N PHE A 95 7.02 23.68 -25.92
CA PHE A 95 7.57 24.39 -27.05
C PHE A 95 7.35 25.90 -26.90
N THR A 96 8.42 26.67 -26.99
CA THR A 96 8.40 28.13 -26.81
C THR A 96 8.80 28.84 -28.10
N ILE A 97 8.01 29.86 -28.45
CA ILE A 97 8.21 30.76 -29.58
C ILE A 97 8.49 32.15 -29.04
N ASN A 98 9.62 32.75 -29.43
CA ASN A 98 9.93 34.18 -29.16
C ASN A 98 9.78 34.98 -30.44
N SER A 99 8.84 35.94 -30.40
CA SER A 99 8.54 36.79 -31.53
C SER A 99 8.44 38.28 -31.09
N GLY A 100 9.54 39.00 -31.30
CA GLY A 100 9.66 40.38 -30.83
C GLY A 100 9.56 40.47 -29.30
N ILE A 101 8.54 41.17 -28.81
CA ILE A 101 8.28 41.32 -27.38
C ILE A 101 7.45 40.18 -26.81
N ASN A 102 6.93 39.29 -27.66
CA ASN A 102 6.04 38.21 -27.24
C ASN A 102 6.81 36.91 -27.06
N LYS A 103 6.48 36.20 -25.97
CA LYS A 103 6.91 34.82 -25.69
C LYS A 103 5.66 33.94 -25.55
N ILE A 104 5.53 32.95 -26.43
CA ILE A 104 4.40 32.03 -26.43
C ILE A 104 4.92 30.65 -26.14
N THR A 105 4.37 29.96 -25.11
CA THR A 105 4.68 28.57 -24.78
C THR A 105 3.43 27.73 -24.96
N ILE A 106 3.56 26.66 -25.71
CA ILE A 106 2.54 25.63 -25.88
C ILE A 106 3.14 24.33 -25.37
N GLY A 107 2.41 23.64 -24.50
CA GLY A 107 2.92 22.43 -23.90
C GLY A 107 1.85 21.37 -23.70
N THR A 108 2.31 20.15 -23.45
CA THR A 108 1.50 19.01 -23.07
C THR A 108 2.12 18.32 -21.89
N HIS A 109 1.26 17.75 -21.03
CA HIS A 109 1.65 16.89 -19.92
C HIS A 109 0.78 15.62 -19.96
N ASN A 110 1.43 14.48 -20.04
CA ASN A 110 0.77 13.18 -20.11
C ASN A 110 1.32 12.30 -19.01
N GLU A 111 0.42 11.65 -18.29
CA GLU A 111 0.75 10.67 -17.27
C GLU A 111 0.07 9.34 -17.59
N PHE A 112 0.86 8.28 -17.59
CA PHE A 112 0.41 6.91 -17.78
C PHE A 112 0.74 6.15 -16.50
N SER A 113 -0.29 5.76 -15.76
CA SER A 113 -0.13 5.05 -14.50
C SER A 113 -0.74 3.67 -14.55
N GLN A 114 -0.04 2.72 -13.95
CA GLN A 114 -0.54 1.38 -13.66
C GLN A 114 -0.33 1.13 -12.18
N SER A 115 -1.37 0.66 -11.49
CA SER A 115 -1.31 0.39 -10.06
C SER A 115 -1.97 -0.94 -9.75
N LYS A 116 -1.25 -1.78 -9.00
CA LYS A 116 -1.79 -2.97 -8.34
C LYS A 116 -1.85 -2.67 -6.85
N ASN A 117 -3.06 -2.62 -6.31
CA ASN A 117 -3.28 -2.37 -4.89
C ASN A 117 -3.99 -3.57 -4.28
N VAL A 118 -3.32 -4.24 -3.36
CA VAL A 118 -3.87 -5.35 -2.59
C VAL A 118 -4.21 -4.86 -1.20
N PHE A 119 -5.45 -5.04 -0.81
CA PHE A 119 -5.90 -4.88 0.56
C PHE A 119 -6.71 -6.09 0.97
N PHE A 120 -6.18 -6.90 1.86
CA PHE A 120 -6.80 -8.14 2.28
C PHE A 120 -6.81 -8.28 3.80
N GLY A 121 -7.76 -7.61 4.45
CA GLY A 121 -7.93 -7.67 5.90
C GLY A 121 -8.36 -9.05 6.38
N ASN A 122 -7.95 -9.44 7.58
CA ASN A 122 -8.24 -10.74 8.21
C ASN A 122 -7.83 -11.96 7.36
N ASN A 123 -6.78 -11.85 6.56
CA ASN A 123 -6.26 -12.92 5.73
C ASN A 123 -5.86 -14.17 6.54
N PHE A 124 -5.23 -13.97 7.68
CA PHE A 124 -4.85 -15.08 8.59
C PHE A 124 -5.95 -15.47 9.57
N GLY A 125 -7.12 -14.84 9.47
CA GLY A 125 -8.23 -15.02 10.41
C GLY A 125 -8.04 -14.23 11.71
N GLY A 126 -9.09 -14.19 12.51
CA GLY A 126 -9.07 -13.50 13.79
C GLY A 126 -10.08 -14.07 14.78
N TYR A 127 -9.67 -14.19 16.02
CA TYR A 127 -10.50 -14.63 17.13
C TYR A 127 -10.68 -13.50 18.13
N ARG A 128 -11.87 -13.40 18.69
CA ARG A 128 -12.17 -12.46 19.76
C ARG A 128 -12.81 -13.19 20.94
N TYR A 129 -12.27 -12.96 22.14
CA TYR A 129 -12.75 -13.53 23.40
C TYR A 129 -13.29 -12.44 24.32
N SER A 130 -14.34 -12.75 25.06
CA SER A 130 -14.99 -11.80 25.97
C SER A 130 -14.22 -11.59 27.27
N SER A 131 -13.35 -12.55 27.64
CA SER A 131 -12.53 -12.47 28.84
C SER A 131 -11.24 -13.30 28.68
N LEU A 132 -10.28 -13.03 29.55
CA LEU A 132 -9.05 -13.85 29.65
C LEU A 132 -9.38 -15.27 30.08
N ASP A 133 -10.35 -15.44 30.99
CA ASP A 133 -10.80 -16.78 31.43
C ASP A 133 -11.38 -17.60 30.27
N ASP A 134 -12.14 -16.98 29.38
CA ASP A 134 -12.69 -17.68 28.22
C ASP A 134 -11.58 -18.21 27.30
N PHE A 135 -10.52 -17.44 27.14
CA PHE A 135 -9.36 -17.88 26.37
C PHE A 135 -8.58 -19.00 27.06
N LEU A 136 -8.26 -18.84 28.35
CA LEU A 136 -7.46 -19.81 29.11
C LEU A 136 -8.16 -21.17 29.29
N LEU A 137 -9.50 -21.13 29.40
CA LEU A 137 -10.34 -22.32 29.52
C LEU A 137 -10.75 -22.92 28.18
N ASN A 138 -10.17 -22.41 27.07
CA ASN A 138 -10.46 -22.85 25.71
C ASN A 138 -11.97 -22.85 25.36
N ARG A 139 -12.69 -21.85 25.85
CA ARG A 139 -14.10 -21.65 25.52
C ARG A 139 -14.26 -21.12 24.09
N LYS A 140 -15.48 -21.22 23.57
CA LYS A 140 -15.80 -20.70 22.24
C LYS A 140 -15.58 -19.19 22.18
N PRO A 141 -14.82 -18.67 21.17
CA PRO A 141 -14.68 -17.24 20.96
C PRO A 141 -16.04 -16.59 20.67
N ASN A 142 -16.22 -15.35 21.10
CA ASN A 142 -17.44 -14.60 20.81
C ASN A 142 -17.52 -14.17 19.35
N ARG A 143 -16.38 -14.11 18.65
CA ARG A 143 -16.31 -13.78 17.22
C ARG A 143 -15.12 -14.49 16.55
N TYR A 144 -15.36 -15.01 15.36
CA TYR A 144 -14.34 -15.47 14.41
C TYR A 144 -14.51 -14.70 13.10
N LEU A 145 -13.43 -14.24 12.52
CA LEU A 145 -13.37 -13.54 11.25
C LEU A 145 -12.33 -14.20 10.36
N LEU A 146 -12.69 -14.44 9.13
CA LEU A 146 -11.77 -14.89 8.08
C LEU A 146 -12.29 -14.34 6.77
N ASN A 147 -11.44 -13.63 6.04
CA ASN A 147 -11.69 -13.28 4.65
C ASN A 147 -10.93 -14.26 3.76
N TYR A 148 -11.51 -14.64 2.65
CA TYR A 148 -10.89 -15.50 1.66
C TYR A 148 -11.36 -15.13 0.26
N SER A 149 -10.51 -15.38 -0.74
CA SER A 149 -10.88 -15.14 -2.14
C SER A 149 -11.82 -16.23 -2.64
N LEU A 150 -12.83 -15.81 -3.39
CA LEU A 150 -13.74 -16.74 -4.12
C LEU A 150 -13.22 -17.04 -5.53
N ILE A 151 -12.13 -16.39 -5.96
CA ILE A 151 -11.57 -16.50 -7.30
C ILE A 151 -10.31 -17.36 -7.25
N GLY A 152 -10.35 -18.53 -7.87
CA GLY A 152 -9.19 -19.40 -8.07
C GLY A 152 -8.81 -20.27 -6.88
N GLY A 153 -8.42 -21.52 -7.14
CA GLY A 153 -8.12 -22.53 -6.13
C GLY A 153 -6.65 -22.63 -5.72
N SER A 154 -5.86 -21.57 -5.76
CA SER A 154 -4.42 -21.63 -5.56
C SER A 154 -3.94 -21.28 -4.14
N GLY A 155 -4.82 -20.91 -3.24
CA GLY A 155 -4.42 -20.44 -1.89
C GLY A 155 -3.67 -19.10 -1.89
N ASP A 156 -3.52 -18.47 -3.05
CA ASP A 156 -2.95 -17.14 -3.19
C ASP A 156 -4.09 -16.11 -3.24
N ASP A 157 -4.32 -15.47 -2.11
CA ASP A 157 -5.36 -14.46 -1.95
C ASP A 157 -5.02 -13.14 -2.64
N SER A 158 -3.82 -13.00 -3.20
CA SER A 158 -3.42 -11.86 -4.02
C SER A 158 -4.27 -11.70 -5.29
N GLN A 159 -5.00 -12.74 -5.70
CA GLN A 159 -5.94 -12.69 -6.83
C GLN A 159 -7.17 -11.80 -6.57
N GLY A 160 -7.43 -11.42 -5.33
CA GLY A 160 -8.42 -10.40 -4.97
C GLY A 160 -7.92 -8.95 -5.14
N ALA A 161 -6.71 -8.78 -5.65
CA ALA A 161 -6.11 -7.47 -5.85
C ALA A 161 -6.84 -6.66 -6.92
N ALA A 162 -7.03 -5.38 -6.64
CA ALA A 162 -7.49 -4.44 -7.65
C ALA A 162 -6.29 -3.96 -8.51
N GLU A 163 -6.35 -4.20 -9.80
CA GLU A 163 -5.43 -3.65 -10.78
C GLU A 163 -6.07 -2.47 -11.52
N PHE A 164 -5.40 -1.32 -11.48
CA PHE A 164 -5.81 -0.12 -12.20
C PHE A 164 -4.72 0.30 -13.18
N GLY A 165 -5.12 0.56 -14.40
CA GLY A 165 -4.20 1.07 -15.43
C GLY A 165 -4.91 2.06 -16.34
N THR A 166 -4.20 3.11 -16.74
CA THR A 166 -4.60 3.96 -17.87
C THR A 166 -4.04 3.35 -19.15
N LYS A 167 -4.93 3.10 -20.11
CA LYS A 167 -4.56 2.68 -21.48
C LYS A 167 -4.35 3.90 -22.35
#